data_c8b5b47f3b0e7e6d2a00b46abe2a36b9
#
_entry.id   c8b5b47f3b0e7e6d2a00b46abe2a36b9
#
_cell.length_a   1.000
_cell.length_b   1.000
_cell.length_c   1.000
_cell.angle_alpha   90.00
_cell.angle_beta   90.00
_cell.angle_gamma   90.00
#
_symmetry.space_group_name_H-M   'P 1'
#
loop_
_entity.id
_entity.type
_entity.pdbx_description
1 polymer ?
#
loop_
_entity_poly.entity_id
_entity_poly.type
_entity_poly.pdbx_seq_one_letter_code
_entity_poly.pdbx_strand_id
1 'polypeptide(L)'
;MKRRIIEINRDKCNGCGLCAEACHEGMVDGKAVLLRDDYCDGLGDCLPTCPTGAISFIEKDTLPYDEESVKANMAAKKAAAAPSGEFHGCPGSRTMKIQHRHEKAAAPSGESCECQPSQLCNWPVQIKLAPINAPYFDGANLLVAADCTAYAYAGFHHDFIRGRVTLIGCPKLDMVDYTEKLGAIIAQNDIKSLTILRMEVPCCGGIEFAAKTALQKSGKFIPWNVVTISTDGEIL
;
A
#
# COMPACT_ATOMS: atom_id res chain seq x y z
N MET A 1 -17.34 21.76 -33.42
CA MET A 1 -16.11 21.96 -34.25
C MET A 1 -15.27 20.68 -34.22
N LYS A 2 -14.57 20.33 -35.29
CA LYS A 2 -13.73 19.15 -35.32
C LYS A 2 -12.53 19.33 -34.36
N ARG A 3 -12.40 18.45 -33.39
CA ARG A 3 -11.29 18.43 -32.42
C ARG A 3 -10.73 17.03 -32.30
N ARG A 4 -9.44 16.97 -32.02
CA ARG A 4 -8.75 15.73 -31.68
C ARG A 4 -8.92 15.50 -30.18
N ILE A 5 -9.53 14.36 -29.83
CA ILE A 5 -9.75 13.92 -28.45
C ILE A 5 -9.28 12.48 -28.31
N ILE A 6 -9.17 11.99 -27.08
CA ILE A 6 -8.84 10.59 -26.82
C ILE A 6 -10.08 9.72 -26.90
N GLU A 7 -9.89 8.48 -27.38
CA GLU A 7 -10.84 7.38 -27.25
C GLU A 7 -10.19 6.22 -26.50
N ILE A 8 -10.96 5.58 -25.63
CA ILE A 8 -10.46 4.49 -24.79
C ILE A 8 -11.18 3.19 -25.16
N ASN A 9 -10.40 2.25 -25.68
CA ASN A 9 -10.89 0.90 -25.97
C ASN A 9 -11.04 0.11 -24.67
N ARG A 10 -12.28 -0.14 -24.25
CA ARG A 10 -12.61 -0.83 -22.99
C ARG A 10 -12.17 -2.28 -22.93
N ASP A 11 -12.05 -2.94 -24.09
CA ASP A 11 -11.65 -4.36 -24.17
C ASP A 11 -10.14 -4.51 -23.93
N LYS A 12 -9.35 -3.51 -24.35
CA LYS A 12 -7.91 -3.44 -24.12
C LYS A 12 -7.55 -2.88 -22.74
N CYS A 13 -8.45 -2.12 -22.11
CA CYS A 13 -8.20 -1.46 -20.84
C CYS A 13 -8.22 -2.45 -19.67
N ASN A 14 -7.10 -2.57 -18.96
CA ASN A 14 -6.97 -3.41 -17.76
C ASN A 14 -7.32 -2.70 -16.44
N GLY A 15 -7.67 -1.40 -16.48
CA GLY A 15 -8.07 -0.63 -15.30
C GLY A 15 -6.92 -0.20 -14.39
N CYS A 16 -5.68 -0.13 -14.90
CA CYS A 16 -4.49 0.21 -14.08
C CYS A 16 -4.46 1.64 -13.52
N GLY A 17 -5.28 2.58 -14.04
CA GLY A 17 -5.39 3.96 -13.55
C GLY A 17 -4.27 4.92 -13.97
N LEU A 18 -3.16 4.45 -14.58
CA LEU A 18 -2.01 5.29 -14.92
C LEU A 18 -2.36 6.48 -15.84
N CYS A 19 -3.33 6.31 -16.73
CA CYS A 19 -3.80 7.39 -17.58
C CYS A 19 -4.59 8.46 -16.81
N ALA A 20 -5.25 8.09 -15.71
CA ALA A 20 -5.95 9.03 -14.84
C ALA A 20 -4.98 9.89 -14.03
N GLU A 21 -3.84 9.33 -13.65
CA GLU A 21 -2.76 10.05 -12.96
C GLU A 21 -2.01 10.99 -13.91
N ALA A 22 -1.81 10.56 -15.17
CA ALA A 22 -1.12 11.35 -16.19
C ALA A 22 -2.02 12.43 -16.84
N CYS A 23 -3.33 12.35 -16.67
CA CYS A 23 -4.25 13.34 -17.21
C CYS A 23 -4.25 14.59 -16.32
N HIS A 24 -3.63 15.68 -16.80
CA HIS A 24 -3.56 16.97 -16.10
C HIS A 24 -4.95 17.55 -15.80
N GLU A 25 -5.97 17.14 -16.56
CA GLU A 25 -7.35 17.58 -16.46
C GLU A 25 -8.19 16.71 -15.50
N GLY A 26 -7.61 15.64 -14.95
CA GLY A 26 -8.30 14.74 -13.99
C GLY A 26 -9.53 14.02 -14.57
N MET A 27 -9.53 13.72 -15.87
CA MET A 27 -10.71 13.37 -16.66
C MET A 27 -11.04 11.88 -16.69
N VAL A 28 -10.13 11.02 -16.26
CA VAL A 28 -10.28 9.57 -16.36
C VAL A 28 -10.56 8.98 -14.99
N ASP A 29 -11.67 8.26 -14.82
CA ASP A 29 -12.08 7.69 -13.55
C ASP A 29 -12.28 6.17 -13.66
N GLY A 30 -11.76 5.40 -12.69
CA GLY A 30 -11.92 3.95 -12.57
C GLY A 30 -11.38 3.16 -13.76
N LYS A 31 -12.21 2.29 -14.37
CA LYS A 31 -11.94 1.74 -15.69
C LYS A 31 -12.03 2.88 -16.67
N ALA A 32 -10.89 3.31 -17.20
CA ALA A 32 -10.70 4.55 -17.95
C ALA A 32 -11.89 4.92 -18.85
N VAL A 33 -12.56 6.01 -18.52
CA VAL A 33 -13.67 6.57 -19.30
C VAL A 33 -13.45 8.07 -19.42
N LEU A 34 -13.53 8.59 -20.64
CA LEU A 34 -13.62 10.03 -20.81
C LEU A 34 -15.00 10.49 -20.36
N LEU A 35 -15.07 11.31 -19.32
CA LEU A 35 -16.34 11.73 -18.71
C LEU A 35 -17.17 12.62 -19.66
N ARG A 36 -16.50 13.53 -20.36
CA ARG A 36 -17.09 14.43 -21.34
C ARG A 36 -16.06 14.75 -22.42
N ASP A 37 -16.50 14.86 -23.68
CA ASP A 37 -15.61 15.14 -24.82
C ASP A 37 -14.97 16.54 -24.75
N ASP A 38 -15.65 17.52 -24.16
CA ASP A 38 -15.18 18.90 -23.96
C ASP A 38 -14.21 19.07 -22.80
N TYR A 39 -13.99 18.01 -22.03
CA TYR A 39 -13.00 17.96 -20.97
C TYR A 39 -11.60 17.56 -21.45
N CYS A 40 -11.47 16.94 -22.61
CA CYS A 40 -10.16 16.57 -23.15
C CYS A 40 -9.53 17.78 -23.89
N ASP A 41 -8.33 18.18 -23.46
CA ASP A 41 -7.54 19.22 -24.14
C ASP A 41 -6.94 18.77 -25.48
N GLY A 42 -6.78 17.45 -25.68
CA GLY A 42 -6.21 16.84 -26.88
C GLY A 42 -4.69 16.80 -26.90
N LEU A 43 -3.99 17.08 -25.79
CA LEU A 43 -2.52 17.01 -25.70
C LEU A 43 -2.03 15.57 -25.76
N GLY A 44 -2.71 14.64 -25.08
CA GLY A 44 -2.46 13.21 -25.19
C GLY A 44 -1.38 12.67 -24.27
N ASP A 45 -1.07 13.33 -23.16
CA ASP A 45 -0.09 12.90 -22.15
C ASP A 45 -0.44 11.54 -21.54
N CYS A 46 -1.71 11.15 -21.61
CA CYS A 46 -2.20 9.85 -21.18
C CYS A 46 -1.84 8.68 -22.14
N LEU A 47 -1.47 8.95 -23.40
CA LEU A 47 -1.19 7.89 -24.38
C LEU A 47 0.07 7.08 -24.03
N PRO A 48 1.23 7.71 -23.78
CA PRO A 48 2.47 6.98 -23.50
C PRO A 48 2.43 6.23 -22.18
N THR A 49 1.51 6.60 -21.27
CA THR A 49 1.39 5.96 -19.95
C THR A 49 0.53 4.69 -19.96
N CYS A 50 -0.18 4.42 -21.07
CA CYS A 50 -1.05 3.25 -21.17
C CYS A 50 -0.25 1.99 -21.55
N PRO A 51 -0.03 1.02 -20.62
CA PRO A 51 0.77 -0.18 -20.89
C PRO A 51 0.12 -1.14 -21.89
N THR A 52 -1.20 -1.04 -22.08
CA THR A 52 -1.97 -1.93 -22.98
C THR A 52 -2.27 -1.29 -24.33
N GLY A 53 -1.88 -0.02 -24.56
CA GLY A 53 -2.20 0.71 -25.76
C GLY A 53 -3.72 0.85 -26.02
N ALA A 54 -4.50 0.94 -24.94
CA ALA A 54 -5.96 1.07 -25.02
C ALA A 54 -6.43 2.48 -25.40
N ILE A 55 -5.53 3.49 -25.42
CA ILE A 55 -5.86 4.88 -25.68
C ILE A 55 -5.39 5.26 -27.09
N SER A 56 -6.25 5.90 -27.86
CA SER A 56 -5.95 6.41 -29.18
C SER A 56 -6.57 7.79 -29.39
N PHE A 57 -6.07 8.54 -30.37
CA PHE A 57 -6.71 9.78 -30.81
C PHE A 57 -7.79 9.52 -31.83
N ILE A 58 -8.89 10.26 -31.70
CA ILE A 58 -9.94 10.35 -32.72
C ILE A 58 -10.25 11.81 -33.01
N GLU A 59 -10.72 12.10 -34.25
CA GLU A 59 -11.31 13.38 -34.58
C GLU A 59 -12.82 13.28 -34.45
N LYS A 60 -13.39 14.12 -33.60
CA LYS A 60 -14.83 14.15 -33.34
C LYS A 60 -15.35 15.59 -33.36
N ASP A 61 -16.56 15.77 -33.89
CA ASP A 61 -17.27 17.04 -33.74
C ASP A 61 -17.76 17.17 -32.30
N THR A 62 -17.16 18.09 -31.55
CA THR A 62 -17.46 18.30 -30.15
C THR A 62 -17.42 19.77 -29.77
N LEU A 63 -17.90 20.10 -28.57
CA LEU A 63 -17.81 21.43 -27.98
C LEU A 63 -16.34 21.86 -27.82
N PRO A 64 -16.06 23.18 -27.77
CA PRO A 64 -14.74 23.69 -27.38
C PRO A 64 -14.33 23.12 -26.00
N TYR A 65 -13.03 23.05 -25.74
CA TYR A 65 -12.50 22.71 -24.43
C TYR A 65 -12.99 23.69 -23.37
N ASP A 66 -13.57 23.17 -22.29
CA ASP A 66 -14.18 23.93 -21.20
C ASP A 66 -13.29 23.90 -19.95
N GLU A 67 -12.29 24.78 -19.94
CA GLU A 67 -11.33 24.89 -18.83
C GLU A 67 -12.00 25.24 -17.48
N GLU A 68 -13.07 26.03 -17.51
CA GLU A 68 -13.77 26.45 -16.28
C GLU A 68 -14.51 25.27 -15.63
N SER A 69 -15.22 24.48 -16.44
CA SER A 69 -15.89 23.27 -15.96
C SER A 69 -14.91 22.21 -15.46
N VAL A 70 -13.74 22.11 -16.10
CA VAL A 70 -12.64 21.22 -15.66
C VAL A 70 -12.12 21.67 -14.30
N LYS A 71 -11.80 22.95 -14.12
CA LYS A 71 -11.33 23.49 -12.83
C LYS A 71 -12.38 23.32 -11.73
N ALA A 72 -13.66 23.54 -12.04
CA ALA A 72 -14.76 23.33 -11.10
C ALA A 72 -14.88 21.86 -10.69
N ASN A 73 -14.76 20.93 -11.64
CA ASN A 73 -14.79 19.48 -11.36
C ASN A 73 -13.58 19.04 -10.53
N MET A 74 -12.39 19.55 -10.81
CA MET A 74 -11.20 19.29 -10.02
C MET A 74 -11.31 19.87 -8.61
N ALA A 75 -11.86 21.08 -8.46
CA ALA A 75 -12.12 21.70 -7.17
C ALA A 75 -13.18 20.92 -6.37
N ALA A 76 -14.24 20.45 -7.02
CA ALA A 76 -15.26 19.61 -6.40
C ALA A 76 -14.69 18.24 -5.96
N LYS A 77 -13.86 17.61 -6.79
CA LYS A 77 -13.13 16.38 -6.42
C LYS A 77 -12.18 16.62 -5.24
N LYS A 78 -11.49 17.76 -5.21
CA LYS A 78 -10.60 18.16 -4.12
C LYS A 78 -11.36 18.50 -2.83
N ALA A 79 -12.53 19.11 -2.93
CA ALA A 79 -13.44 19.41 -1.80
C ALA A 79 -14.13 18.14 -1.27
N ALA A 80 -14.50 17.21 -2.15
CA ALA A 80 -14.99 15.89 -1.78
C ALA A 80 -13.91 14.99 -1.16
N ALA A 81 -12.63 15.30 -1.40
CA ALA A 81 -11.46 14.67 -0.77
C ALA A 81 -11.07 15.31 0.59
N ALA A 82 -11.84 16.29 1.12
CA ALA A 82 -11.71 16.69 2.52
C ALA A 82 -12.16 15.54 3.43
N PRO A 83 -11.55 15.32 4.60
CA PRO A 83 -11.44 14.02 5.26
C PRO A 83 -12.75 13.53 5.90
N SER A 84 -13.68 13.10 5.08
CA SER A 84 -14.67 12.09 5.43
C SER A 84 -14.09 10.76 4.94
N GLY A 85 -13.37 10.08 5.79
CA GLY A 85 -12.85 8.70 5.82
C GLY A 85 -12.97 7.72 4.65
N GLU A 86 -13.19 8.10 3.41
CA GLU A 86 -13.25 7.19 2.27
C GLU A 86 -12.10 7.43 1.30
N PHE A 87 -11.07 6.63 1.48
CA PHE A 87 -9.90 6.57 0.62
C PHE A 87 -10.25 5.87 -0.70
N HIS A 88 -10.25 6.61 -1.82
CA HIS A 88 -10.47 6.09 -3.18
C HIS A 88 -9.21 5.50 -3.84
N GLY A 89 -8.26 5.00 -3.05
CA GLY A 89 -7.09 4.27 -3.54
C GLY A 89 -7.35 2.78 -3.74
N CYS A 90 -6.35 2.06 -4.28
CA CYS A 90 -6.38 0.60 -4.34
C CYS A 90 -6.71 0.04 -2.93
N PRO A 91 -7.67 -0.89 -2.79
CA PRO A 91 -8.02 -1.47 -1.48
C PRO A 91 -6.83 -2.03 -0.70
N GLY A 92 -5.78 -2.49 -1.41
CA GLY A 92 -4.54 -2.99 -0.82
C GLY A 92 -3.68 -1.92 -0.13
N SER A 93 -3.85 -0.63 -0.49
CA SER A 93 -3.10 0.48 0.11
C SER A 93 -3.88 1.26 1.16
N ARG A 94 -5.13 0.88 1.43
CA ARG A 94 -5.97 1.55 2.42
C ARG A 94 -5.41 1.33 3.82
N THR A 95 -5.09 2.43 4.52
CA THR A 95 -4.64 2.38 5.91
C THR A 95 -5.79 2.03 6.85
N MET A 96 -5.66 0.96 7.62
CA MET A 96 -6.66 0.53 8.58
C MET A 96 -6.02 0.04 9.88
N LYS A 97 -6.64 0.39 11.01
CA LYS A 97 -6.43 -0.30 12.27
C LYS A 97 -7.46 -1.43 12.36
N ILE A 98 -6.99 -2.66 12.40
CA ILE A 98 -7.85 -3.84 12.44
C ILE A 98 -8.28 -4.06 13.89
N GLN A 99 -9.60 -4.10 14.11
CA GLN A 99 -10.19 -4.47 15.40
C GLN A 99 -10.86 -5.82 15.24
N HIS A 100 -10.32 -6.84 15.88
CA HIS A 100 -10.94 -8.16 15.88
C HIS A 100 -12.18 -8.13 16.78
N ARG A 101 -13.35 -8.30 16.19
CA ARG A 101 -14.58 -8.60 16.94
C ARG A 101 -14.50 -10.07 17.35
N HIS A 102 -14.23 -10.32 18.62
CA HIS A 102 -14.36 -11.65 19.19
C HIS A 102 -15.85 -11.98 19.31
N GLU A 103 -16.51 -12.35 18.22
CA GLU A 103 -17.74 -13.13 18.32
C GLU A 103 -17.32 -14.53 18.78
N LYS A 104 -17.78 -14.92 19.96
CA LYS A 104 -17.67 -16.30 20.44
C LYS A 104 -18.42 -17.19 19.46
N ALA A 105 -17.73 -17.73 18.47
CA ALA A 105 -18.25 -18.84 17.70
C ALA A 105 -18.37 -20.03 18.69
N ALA A 106 -19.60 -20.52 18.86
CA ALA A 106 -19.85 -21.74 19.60
C ALA A 106 -19.05 -22.88 18.94
N ALA A 107 -18.19 -23.53 19.71
CA ALA A 107 -17.35 -24.59 19.23
C ALA A 107 -18.21 -25.77 18.74
N PRO A 108 -18.03 -26.28 17.51
CA PRO A 108 -18.54 -27.58 17.16
C PRO A 108 -17.68 -28.67 17.86
N SER A 109 -18.33 -29.57 18.57
CA SER A 109 -17.73 -30.75 19.16
C SER A 109 -17.26 -31.72 18.05
N GLY A 110 -15.97 -31.79 17.85
CA GLY A 110 -15.30 -32.68 16.90
C GLY A 110 -13.83 -32.30 16.81
N GLU A 111 -12.91 -33.26 16.69
CA GLU A 111 -11.46 -33.04 16.56
C GLU A 111 -11.15 -31.95 15.52
N SER A 112 -11.23 -30.71 15.90
CA SER A 112 -10.99 -29.56 15.08
C SER A 112 -9.58 -29.07 15.32
N CYS A 113 -8.78 -29.04 14.29
CA CYS A 113 -7.63 -28.15 14.21
C CYS A 113 -8.13 -26.75 14.64
N GLU A 114 -7.82 -26.31 15.86
CA GLU A 114 -8.22 -24.99 16.35
C GLU A 114 -7.55 -23.93 15.46
N CYS A 115 -8.30 -23.40 14.49
CA CYS A 115 -7.84 -22.29 13.68
C CYS A 115 -7.61 -21.09 14.58
N GLN A 116 -6.35 -20.74 14.80
CA GLN A 116 -6.02 -19.54 15.58
C GLN A 116 -6.51 -18.29 14.81
N PRO A 117 -7.24 -17.39 15.48
CA PRO A 117 -7.69 -16.16 14.85
C PRO A 117 -6.51 -15.25 14.48
N SER A 118 -6.64 -14.50 13.41
CA SER A 118 -5.65 -13.52 13.00
C SER A 118 -5.40 -12.53 14.15
N GLN A 119 -4.12 -12.21 14.39
CA GLN A 119 -3.69 -11.21 15.37
C GLN A 119 -3.24 -9.90 14.71
N LEU A 120 -3.45 -9.76 13.38
CA LEU A 120 -3.03 -8.58 12.62
C LEU A 120 -3.85 -7.35 13.04
N CYS A 121 -3.19 -6.25 13.40
CA CYS A 121 -3.83 -5.04 13.90
C CYS A 121 -3.72 -3.82 12.96
N ASN A 122 -2.95 -3.94 11.86
CA ASN A 122 -2.76 -2.85 10.91
C ASN A 122 -2.85 -3.33 9.46
N TRP A 123 -3.18 -2.40 8.58
CA TRP A 123 -3.10 -2.54 7.14
C TRP A 123 -2.71 -1.21 6.49
N PRO A 124 -1.89 -1.17 5.45
CA PRO A 124 -1.18 -2.30 4.82
C PRO A 124 -0.03 -2.83 5.67
N VAL A 125 0.42 -4.06 5.38
CA VAL A 125 1.55 -4.70 6.06
C VAL A 125 2.87 -4.52 5.30
N GLN A 126 2.84 -4.36 3.99
CA GLN A 126 4.04 -4.18 3.17
C GLN A 126 4.71 -2.84 3.46
N ILE A 127 6.02 -2.86 3.74
CA ILE A 127 6.81 -1.65 4.04
C ILE A 127 6.64 -0.60 2.94
N LYS A 128 6.67 -1.00 1.67
CA LYS A 128 6.53 -0.09 0.51
C LYS A 128 5.18 0.63 0.49
N LEU A 129 4.11 -0.04 0.90
CA LEU A 129 2.73 0.46 0.88
C LEU A 129 2.35 1.20 2.17
N ALA A 130 2.99 0.90 3.29
CA ALA A 130 2.69 1.53 4.58
C ALA A 130 2.95 3.05 4.49
N PRO A 131 2.04 3.91 4.96
CA PRO A 131 2.32 5.35 5.06
C PRO A 131 3.41 5.60 6.10
N ILE A 132 4.10 6.74 6.00
CA ILE A 132 5.10 7.12 7.00
C ILE A 132 4.41 7.44 8.33
N ASN A 133 3.28 8.15 8.27
CA ASN A 133 2.48 8.51 9.44
C ASN A 133 1.13 7.79 9.37
N ALA A 134 0.84 6.97 10.38
CA ALA A 134 -0.47 6.35 10.54
C ALA A 134 -0.84 6.26 12.02
N PRO A 135 -2.13 6.38 12.37
CA PRO A 135 -2.57 6.35 13.77
C PRO A 135 -2.20 5.06 14.53
N TYR A 136 -1.98 3.96 13.80
CA TYR A 136 -1.59 2.70 14.42
C TYR A 136 -0.13 2.63 14.86
N PHE A 137 0.72 3.57 14.41
CA PHE A 137 2.11 3.66 14.88
C PHE A 137 2.25 4.35 16.23
N ASP A 138 1.24 5.09 16.68
CA ASP A 138 1.31 5.81 17.96
C ASP A 138 1.33 4.82 19.14
N GLY A 139 2.41 4.89 19.92
CA GLY A 139 2.65 3.98 21.03
C GLY A 139 2.90 2.52 20.63
N ALA A 140 3.28 2.24 19.39
CA ALA A 140 3.36 0.88 18.86
C ALA A 140 4.63 0.14 19.24
N ASN A 141 4.49 -1.19 19.43
CA ASN A 141 5.60 -2.13 19.31
C ASN A 141 5.70 -2.52 17.83
N LEU A 142 6.79 -2.16 17.16
CA LEU A 142 6.96 -2.38 15.72
C LEU A 142 7.61 -3.73 15.46
N LEU A 143 6.99 -4.53 14.60
CA LEU A 143 7.57 -5.76 14.03
C LEU A 143 7.95 -5.47 12.57
N VAL A 144 9.23 -5.68 12.23
CA VAL A 144 9.72 -5.66 10.86
C VAL A 144 10.16 -7.08 10.52
N ALA A 145 9.43 -7.75 9.65
CA ALA A 145 9.64 -9.17 9.35
C ALA A 145 9.91 -9.41 7.85
N ALA A 146 10.80 -10.37 7.57
CA ALA A 146 10.98 -10.86 6.21
C ALA A 146 9.76 -11.67 5.76
N ASP A 147 9.34 -11.52 4.51
CA ASP A 147 8.12 -12.14 3.96
C ASP A 147 8.04 -13.65 4.22
N CYS A 148 9.18 -14.36 4.13
CA CYS A 148 9.22 -15.81 4.31
C CYS A 148 8.97 -16.28 5.74
N THR A 149 9.16 -15.42 6.76
CA THR A 149 9.09 -15.82 8.17
C THR A 149 7.71 -16.29 8.59
N ALA A 150 6.66 -15.67 8.05
CA ALA A 150 5.28 -16.04 8.34
C ALA A 150 4.90 -17.42 7.75
N TYR A 151 5.58 -17.85 6.70
CA TYR A 151 5.34 -19.14 6.06
C TYR A 151 6.17 -20.25 6.71
N ALA A 152 7.37 -19.93 7.22
CA ALA A 152 8.25 -20.89 7.83
C ALA A 152 7.83 -21.21 9.28
N TYR A 153 7.42 -20.19 10.05
CA TYR A 153 7.12 -20.35 11.48
C TYR A 153 5.61 -20.43 11.75
N ALA A 154 5.14 -21.61 12.17
CA ALA A 154 3.72 -21.87 12.36
C ALA A 154 3.05 -21.00 13.46
N GLY A 155 3.78 -20.60 14.50
CA GLY A 155 3.29 -19.76 15.60
C GLY A 155 3.31 -18.26 15.32
N PHE A 156 3.53 -17.82 14.09
CA PHE A 156 3.84 -16.44 13.71
C PHE A 156 2.83 -15.40 14.23
N HIS A 157 1.53 -15.68 14.15
CA HIS A 157 0.51 -14.76 14.63
C HIS A 157 0.51 -14.63 16.15
N HIS A 158 0.68 -15.75 16.85
CA HIS A 158 0.66 -15.80 18.31
C HIS A 158 1.90 -15.13 18.93
N ASP A 159 3.09 -15.45 18.42
CA ASP A 159 4.35 -15.08 19.07
C ASP A 159 4.90 -13.75 18.57
N PHE A 160 4.63 -13.38 17.32
CA PHE A 160 5.22 -12.20 16.70
C PHE A 160 4.23 -11.11 16.33
N ILE A 161 3.07 -11.40 15.75
CA ILE A 161 2.10 -10.36 15.36
C ILE A 161 1.33 -9.82 16.55
N ARG A 162 0.97 -10.65 17.49
CA ARG A 162 0.12 -10.27 18.62
C ARG A 162 0.68 -9.07 19.37
N GLY A 163 -0.13 -7.99 19.45
CA GLY A 163 0.22 -6.76 20.13
C GLY A 163 1.31 -5.91 19.46
N ARG A 164 1.61 -6.19 18.18
CA ARG A 164 2.59 -5.43 17.39
C ARG A 164 1.98 -4.92 16.09
N VAL A 165 2.44 -3.74 15.69
CA VAL A 165 2.24 -3.24 14.32
C VAL A 165 3.25 -3.92 13.43
N THR A 166 2.76 -4.61 12.39
CA THR A 166 3.58 -5.49 11.57
C THR A 166 3.85 -4.87 10.21
N LEU A 167 5.12 -4.79 9.85
CA LEU A 167 5.60 -4.42 8.53
C LEU A 167 6.42 -5.57 7.96
N ILE A 168 6.16 -5.94 6.71
CA ILE A 168 6.86 -7.03 6.03
C ILE A 168 7.52 -6.56 4.74
N GLY A 169 8.52 -7.30 4.28
CA GLY A 169 9.16 -7.05 2.99
C GLY A 169 10.30 -8.01 2.70
N CYS A 170 10.72 -8.03 1.43
CA CYS A 170 11.86 -8.80 0.98
C CYS A 170 12.82 -7.90 0.18
N PRO A 171 13.95 -7.45 0.75
CA PRO A 171 14.89 -6.57 0.06
C PRO A 171 15.39 -7.16 -1.26
N LYS A 172 15.49 -8.49 -1.35
CA LYS A 172 15.94 -9.19 -2.55
C LYS A 172 14.89 -9.12 -3.67
N LEU A 173 13.61 -9.37 -3.37
CA LEU A 173 12.53 -9.36 -4.36
C LEU A 173 12.12 -7.93 -4.73
N ASP A 174 12.04 -7.06 -3.74
CA ASP A 174 11.64 -5.67 -3.94
C ASP A 174 12.74 -4.81 -4.56
N MET A 175 13.99 -5.28 -4.55
CA MET A 175 15.18 -4.58 -5.05
C MET A 175 15.32 -3.14 -4.51
N VAL A 176 14.95 -2.93 -3.24
CA VAL A 176 14.99 -1.63 -2.57
C VAL A 176 15.69 -1.70 -1.22
N ASP A 177 16.27 -0.59 -0.81
CA ASP A 177 16.72 -0.36 0.56
C ASP A 177 15.58 0.27 1.37
N TYR A 178 15.13 -0.43 2.40
CA TYR A 178 14.07 0.07 3.29
C TYR A 178 14.55 1.06 4.35
N THR A 179 15.85 1.36 4.40
CA THR A 179 16.47 2.19 5.45
C THR A 179 15.79 3.55 5.58
N GLU A 180 15.56 4.25 4.46
CA GLU A 180 14.94 5.58 4.49
C GLU A 180 13.49 5.52 4.95
N LYS A 181 12.72 4.59 4.42
CA LYS A 181 11.29 4.43 4.74
C LYS A 181 11.10 4.06 6.21
N LEU A 182 11.81 3.06 6.70
CA LEU A 182 11.76 2.64 8.09
C LEU A 182 12.29 3.73 9.03
N GLY A 183 13.35 4.43 8.63
CA GLY A 183 13.90 5.57 9.37
C GLY A 183 12.88 6.69 9.54
N ALA A 184 12.16 7.05 8.48
CA ALA A 184 11.10 8.04 8.54
C ALA A 184 9.93 7.59 9.44
N ILE A 185 9.50 6.32 9.36
CA ILE A 185 8.46 5.76 10.23
C ILE A 185 8.90 5.83 11.69
N ILE A 186 10.11 5.38 12.02
CA ILE A 186 10.60 5.37 13.40
C ILE A 186 10.77 6.81 13.93
N ALA A 187 11.31 7.72 13.11
CA ALA A 187 11.58 9.10 13.52
C ALA A 187 10.29 9.90 13.81
N GLN A 188 9.27 9.73 12.97
CA GLN A 188 8.07 10.58 13.00
C GLN A 188 6.94 10.05 13.89
N ASN A 189 7.02 8.79 14.39
CA ASN A 189 5.97 8.18 15.21
C ASN A 189 6.50 7.78 16.59
N ASP A 190 5.62 7.65 17.57
CA ASP A 190 5.94 7.13 18.90
C ASP A 190 6.05 5.61 18.91
N ILE A 191 7.23 5.11 18.49
CA ILE A 191 7.52 3.66 18.49
C ILE A 191 8.17 3.28 19.83
N LYS A 192 7.60 2.31 20.53
CA LYS A 192 8.07 1.85 21.85
C LYS A 192 9.17 0.78 21.77
N SER A 193 9.10 -0.07 20.78
CA SER A 193 10.09 -1.14 20.59
C SER A 193 10.16 -1.57 19.13
N LEU A 194 11.28 -2.16 18.72
CA LEU A 194 11.50 -2.72 17.39
C LEU A 194 11.90 -4.18 17.49
N THR A 195 11.12 -5.07 16.90
CA THR A 195 11.48 -6.49 16.70
C THR A 195 11.77 -6.71 15.22
N ILE A 196 12.93 -7.28 14.91
CA ILE A 196 13.36 -7.61 13.55
C ILE A 196 13.31 -9.12 13.42
N LEU A 197 12.54 -9.61 12.45
CA LEU A 197 12.38 -11.03 12.20
C LEU A 197 12.94 -11.37 10.82
N ARG A 198 13.87 -12.33 10.79
CA ARG A 198 14.55 -12.74 9.55
C ARG A 198 14.65 -14.26 9.45
N MET A 199 14.82 -14.75 8.23
CA MET A 199 15.26 -16.12 8.01
C MET A 199 16.78 -16.24 8.19
N GLU A 200 17.26 -17.44 8.47
CA GLU A 200 18.70 -17.77 8.56
C GLU A 200 19.44 -17.53 7.23
N VAL A 201 18.72 -17.54 6.11
CA VAL A 201 19.32 -17.43 4.77
C VAL A 201 19.96 -16.06 4.54
N PRO A 202 21.08 -15.99 3.80
CA PRO A 202 21.86 -14.76 3.63
C PRO A 202 21.08 -13.59 3.03
N CYS A 203 20.12 -13.86 2.15
CA CYS A 203 19.32 -12.79 1.51
C CYS A 203 18.48 -11.98 2.51
N CYS A 204 18.15 -12.55 3.69
CA CYS A 204 17.44 -11.84 4.75
C CYS A 204 18.30 -10.89 5.59
N GLY A 205 19.62 -10.92 5.41
CA GLY A 205 20.52 -9.95 6.08
C GLY A 205 20.22 -8.50 5.71
N GLY A 206 19.67 -8.27 4.52
CA GLY A 206 19.31 -6.93 4.05
C GLY A 206 18.21 -6.25 4.87
N ILE A 207 17.18 -7.00 5.33
CA ILE A 207 16.11 -6.42 6.15
C ILE A 207 16.61 -6.08 7.56
N GLU A 208 17.47 -6.93 8.13
CA GLU A 208 18.13 -6.66 9.40
C GLU A 208 18.99 -5.41 9.32
N PHE A 209 19.83 -5.31 8.29
CA PHE A 209 20.69 -4.15 8.07
C PHE A 209 19.88 -2.88 7.91
N ALA A 210 18.84 -2.90 7.07
CA ALA A 210 17.98 -1.74 6.84
C ALA A 210 17.29 -1.27 8.13
N ALA A 211 16.72 -2.18 8.92
CA ALA A 211 16.03 -1.84 10.16
C ALA A 211 16.98 -1.28 11.24
N LYS A 212 18.17 -1.89 11.41
CA LYS A 212 19.19 -1.37 12.33
C LYS A 212 19.69 0.01 11.93
N THR A 213 19.99 0.20 10.65
CA THR A 213 20.45 1.49 10.12
C THR A 213 19.36 2.55 10.22
N ALA A 214 18.11 2.20 9.96
CA ALA A 214 16.96 3.08 10.13
C ALA A 214 16.81 3.55 11.59
N LEU A 215 16.95 2.64 12.56
CA LEU A 215 16.93 2.97 13.97
C LEU A 215 18.07 3.92 14.35
N GLN A 216 19.29 3.65 13.93
CA GLN A 216 20.43 4.53 14.17
C GLN A 216 20.24 5.94 13.60
N LYS A 217 19.76 6.03 12.35
CA LYS A 217 19.49 7.31 11.67
C LYS A 217 18.32 8.10 12.28
N SER A 218 17.35 7.41 12.90
CA SER A 218 16.21 8.06 13.54
C SER A 218 16.57 8.91 14.76
N GLY A 219 17.73 8.68 15.35
CA GLY A 219 18.17 9.34 16.58
C GLY A 219 17.39 8.93 17.84
N LYS A 220 16.47 7.98 17.73
CA LYS A 220 15.68 7.48 18.87
C LYS A 220 16.38 6.33 19.58
N PHE A 221 16.27 6.33 20.89
CA PHE A 221 16.78 5.26 21.74
C PHE A 221 15.60 4.41 22.22
N ILE A 222 15.28 3.34 21.46
CA ILE A 222 14.22 2.39 21.79
C ILE A 222 14.77 0.97 21.89
N PRO A 223 14.22 0.10 22.74
CA PRO A 223 14.64 -1.30 22.82
C PRO A 223 14.36 -2.02 21.48
N TRP A 224 15.32 -2.83 21.09
CA TRP A 224 15.19 -3.62 19.86
C TRP A 224 15.82 -5.01 20.02
N ASN A 225 15.34 -5.96 19.22
CA ASN A 225 15.88 -7.31 19.15
C ASN A 225 15.79 -7.87 17.73
N VAL A 226 16.63 -8.86 17.45
CA VAL A 226 16.59 -9.64 16.20
C VAL A 226 16.28 -11.08 16.56
N VAL A 227 15.33 -11.67 15.84
CA VAL A 227 15.00 -13.08 15.91
C VAL A 227 15.25 -13.71 14.55
N THR A 228 15.96 -14.83 14.54
CA THR A 228 16.21 -15.58 13.31
C THR A 228 15.37 -16.85 13.31
N ILE A 229 14.74 -17.13 12.18
CA ILE A 229 13.96 -18.35 11.96
C ILE A 229 14.69 -19.23 10.96
N SER A 230 14.81 -20.51 11.27
CA SER A 230 15.38 -21.50 10.36
C SER A 230 14.41 -21.83 9.22
N THR A 231 14.93 -22.46 8.18
CA THR A 231 14.10 -23.00 7.07
C THR A 231 13.17 -24.12 7.53
N ASP A 232 13.49 -24.77 8.65
CA ASP A 232 12.66 -25.82 9.27
C ASP A 232 11.59 -25.25 10.22
N GLY A 233 11.55 -23.91 10.38
CA GLY A 233 10.54 -23.22 11.19
C GLY A 233 10.86 -23.17 12.68
N GLU A 234 12.11 -23.22 13.07
CA GLU A 234 12.56 -23.08 14.46
C GLU A 234 13.14 -21.68 14.71
N ILE A 235 13.01 -21.21 15.95
CA ILE A 235 13.66 -19.97 16.40
C ILE A 235 15.10 -20.33 16.81
N LEU A 236 16.09 -19.64 16.22
CA LEU A 236 17.52 -19.84 16.46
C LEU A 236 18.07 -18.88 17.53
#